data_2351813c5560ed85607bcc8017e1e84f
#
_entry.id   2351813c5560ed85607bcc8017e1e84f
#
_cell.length_a   1.000
_cell.length_b   1.000
_cell.length_c   1.000
_cell.angle_alpha   90.00
_cell.angle_beta   90.00
_cell.angle_gamma   90.00
#
_symmetry.space_group_name_H-M   'P 1'
#
loop_
_entity.id
_entity.type
_entity.pdbx_description
1 polymer ?
#
loop_
_entity_poly.entity_id
_entity_poly.type
_entity_poly.pdbx_seq_one_letter_code
_entity_poly.pdbx_strand_id
1 'polypeptide(L)'
;MTFGGGCCTLCDSPFGKVSVLQKEFLLCGIGVFFALWQVLTLPCLVLRAGGERLYLGEVAAGFPLSLRFIHSVQKTPVEEFLAVEEGCRGFVLNATKYQSFGVGLPFDRTEGEFQQEGDYYWLRGQQRAYERLDLRTGVGTELTLNVGGRSFPLYERYAPGTLVTVELMPLWKGLVMHE
;
A
#
# COMPACT_ATOMS: atom_id res chain seq x y z
N MET A 1 61.99 -42.23 50.64
CA MET A 1 60.53 -42.23 50.51
C MET A 1 60.17 -40.91 49.87
N THR A 2 60.01 -40.93 48.58
CA THR A 2 59.70 -39.73 47.78
C THR A 2 58.37 -39.96 47.11
N PHE A 3 57.38 -39.13 47.46
CA PHE A 3 56.06 -39.11 46.80
C PHE A 3 56.07 -38.12 45.64
N GLY A 4 55.84 -38.64 44.46
CA GLY A 4 55.71 -37.87 43.23
C GLY A 4 54.34 -37.15 43.14
N GLY A 5 54.38 -35.85 42.87
CA GLY A 5 53.22 -35.05 42.58
C GLY A 5 52.75 -35.25 41.15
N GLY A 6 51.48 -35.70 40.98
CA GLY A 6 50.80 -35.78 39.68
C GLY A 6 50.40 -34.42 39.19
N CYS A 7 50.85 -34.07 37.99
CA CYS A 7 50.45 -32.88 37.26
C CYS A 7 49.05 -33.09 36.59
N CYS A 8 48.02 -32.38 37.05
CA CYS A 8 46.72 -32.32 36.38
C CYS A 8 46.88 -31.54 35.07
N THR A 9 46.83 -32.22 33.96
CA THR A 9 46.64 -31.61 32.65
C THR A 9 45.21 -31.01 32.58
N LEU A 10 45.17 -29.70 32.55
CA LEU A 10 43.95 -28.92 32.25
C LEU A 10 43.36 -29.35 30.90
N CYS A 11 42.13 -29.81 30.92
CA CYS A 11 41.31 -29.99 29.74
C CYS A 11 41.20 -28.67 28.96
N ASP A 12 41.92 -28.56 27.87
CA ASP A 12 41.65 -27.55 26.85
C ASP A 12 40.29 -27.87 26.22
N SER A 13 39.31 -27.04 26.53
CA SER A 13 38.01 -27.09 25.87
C SER A 13 38.14 -26.67 24.40
N PRO A 14 37.56 -27.42 23.45
CA PRO A 14 37.69 -27.15 22.02
C PRO A 14 36.66 -26.09 21.53
N PHE A 15 36.42 -25.03 22.31
CA PHE A 15 35.73 -23.89 21.80
C PHE A 15 36.72 -23.03 21.02
N GLY A 16 36.83 -23.35 19.72
CA GLY A 16 37.70 -22.67 18.79
C GLY A 16 37.51 -21.16 18.84
N LYS A 17 38.61 -20.44 19.00
CA LYS A 17 38.67 -18.99 18.86
C LYS A 17 38.18 -18.62 17.47
N VAL A 18 36.92 -18.15 17.37
CA VAL A 18 36.37 -17.58 16.15
C VAL A 18 37.33 -16.47 15.72
N SER A 19 37.98 -16.63 14.56
CA SER A 19 38.98 -15.67 14.08
C SER A 19 38.29 -14.29 13.88
N VAL A 20 39.04 -13.23 14.04
CA VAL A 20 38.56 -11.86 13.87
C VAL A 20 37.89 -11.70 12.51
N LEU A 21 38.44 -12.28 11.45
CA LEU A 21 37.85 -12.32 10.12
C LEU A 21 36.47 -12.96 10.09
N GLN A 22 36.25 -14.06 10.79
CA GLN A 22 34.91 -14.71 10.83
C GLN A 22 33.89 -13.85 11.54
N LYS A 23 34.28 -13.07 12.55
CA LYS A 23 33.36 -12.11 13.22
C LYS A 23 32.96 -10.96 12.29
N GLU A 24 33.93 -10.43 11.53
CA GLU A 24 33.64 -9.36 10.55
C GLU A 24 32.67 -9.83 9.45
N PHE A 25 32.90 -11.02 8.90
CA PHE A 25 32.00 -11.61 7.91
C PHE A 25 30.59 -11.86 8.47
N LEU A 26 30.50 -12.34 9.72
CA LEU A 26 29.19 -12.55 10.38
C LEU A 26 28.45 -11.24 10.60
N LEU A 27 29.13 -10.21 11.07
CA LEU A 27 28.54 -8.87 11.28
C LEU A 27 28.09 -8.24 9.96
N CYS A 28 28.89 -8.35 8.89
CA CYS A 28 28.50 -7.91 7.55
C CYS A 28 27.27 -8.66 7.05
N GLY A 29 27.22 -9.98 7.22
CA GLY A 29 26.07 -10.81 6.84
C GLY A 29 24.78 -10.41 7.56
N ILE A 30 24.87 -10.16 8.87
CA ILE A 30 23.73 -9.69 9.68
C ILE A 30 23.27 -8.31 9.20
N GLY A 31 24.20 -7.40 8.91
CA GLY A 31 23.90 -6.06 8.42
C GLY A 31 23.16 -6.09 7.08
N VAL A 32 23.63 -6.90 6.13
CA VAL A 32 22.98 -7.09 4.82
C VAL A 32 21.60 -7.71 4.98
N PHE A 33 21.47 -8.74 5.82
CA PHE A 33 20.17 -9.36 6.09
C PHE A 33 19.16 -8.35 6.67
N PHE A 34 19.59 -7.55 7.63
CA PHE A 34 18.74 -6.53 8.24
C PHE A 34 18.32 -5.45 7.23
N ALA A 35 19.23 -4.99 6.37
CA ALA A 35 18.94 -4.04 5.31
C ALA A 35 17.92 -4.61 4.30
N LEU A 36 18.09 -5.85 3.86
CA LEU A 36 17.14 -6.54 2.99
C LEU A 36 15.77 -6.69 3.66
N TRP A 37 15.73 -7.06 4.93
CA TRP A 37 14.50 -7.16 5.70
C TRP A 37 13.75 -5.83 5.74
N GLN A 38 14.45 -4.72 6.00
CA GLN A 38 13.87 -3.38 6.00
C GLN A 38 13.24 -3.04 4.64
N VAL A 39 13.95 -3.29 3.54
CA VAL A 39 13.43 -3.03 2.18
C VAL A 39 12.21 -3.90 1.87
N LEU A 40 12.25 -5.18 2.20
CA LEU A 40 11.16 -6.11 1.94
C LEU A 40 9.89 -5.80 2.73
N THR A 41 10.01 -5.12 3.87
CA THR A 41 8.87 -4.72 4.72
C THR A 41 8.31 -3.35 4.39
N LEU A 42 8.89 -2.60 3.44
CA LEU A 42 8.36 -1.31 3.01
C LEU A 42 6.90 -1.43 2.55
N PRO A 43 6.03 -0.48 2.93
CA PRO A 43 4.64 -0.48 2.50
C PRO A 43 4.56 -0.16 1.00
N CYS A 44 3.81 -0.99 0.28
CA CYS A 44 3.58 -0.81 -1.15
C CYS A 44 2.09 -0.81 -1.44
N LEU A 45 1.69 0.01 -2.41
CA LEU A 45 0.37 -0.01 -3.01
C LEU A 45 0.37 -0.98 -4.18
N VAL A 46 -0.61 -1.88 -4.17
CA VAL A 46 -0.86 -2.84 -5.24
C VAL A 46 -2.21 -2.55 -5.86
N LEU A 47 -2.23 -2.34 -7.18
CA LEU A 47 -3.44 -2.26 -7.98
C LEU A 47 -3.58 -3.55 -8.80
N ARG A 48 -4.72 -4.19 -8.70
CA ARG A 48 -5.09 -5.37 -9.50
C ARG A 48 -6.42 -5.16 -10.19
N ALA A 49 -6.55 -5.73 -11.38
CA ALA A 49 -7.84 -5.81 -12.07
C ALA A 49 -7.93 -7.13 -12.84
N GLY A 50 -9.04 -7.85 -12.69
CA GLY A 50 -9.24 -9.12 -13.38
C GLY A 50 -8.18 -10.19 -13.08
N GLY A 51 -7.53 -10.15 -11.90
CA GLY A 51 -6.43 -11.04 -11.53
C GLY A 51 -5.04 -10.56 -11.98
N GLU A 52 -4.94 -9.52 -12.81
CA GLU A 52 -3.68 -8.96 -13.26
C GLU A 52 -3.20 -7.84 -12.34
N ARG A 53 -1.89 -7.81 -12.04
CA ARG A 53 -1.27 -6.70 -11.30
C ARG A 53 -0.88 -5.58 -12.26
N LEU A 54 -1.51 -4.42 -12.13
CA LEU A 54 -1.30 -3.25 -12.97
C LEU A 54 -0.26 -2.28 -12.40
N TYR A 55 -0.17 -2.22 -11.09
CA TYR A 55 0.74 -1.33 -10.39
C TYR A 55 1.27 -1.99 -9.12
N LEU A 56 2.55 -1.78 -8.86
CA LEU A 56 3.21 -2.03 -7.58
C LEU A 56 4.18 -0.88 -7.37
N GLY A 57 4.04 -0.15 -6.28
CA GLY A 57 4.93 0.96 -5.94
C GLY A 57 4.99 1.19 -4.45
N GLU A 58 6.17 1.58 -3.99
CA GLU A 58 6.37 2.01 -2.61
C GLU A 58 5.54 3.26 -2.33
N VAL A 59 4.94 3.33 -1.16
CA VAL A 59 4.14 4.47 -0.71
C VAL A 59 4.45 4.81 0.74
N ALA A 60 4.18 6.07 1.08
CA ALA A 60 4.26 6.57 2.45
C ALA A 60 2.91 7.17 2.86
N ALA A 61 2.77 7.48 4.13
CA ALA A 61 1.63 8.24 4.63
C ALA A 61 1.41 9.51 3.81
N GLY A 62 0.15 9.82 3.51
CA GLY A 62 -0.22 10.95 2.68
C GLY A 62 -0.05 10.76 1.16
N PHE A 63 0.44 9.59 0.70
CA PHE A 63 0.57 9.32 -0.74
C PHE A 63 -0.80 9.42 -1.44
N PRO A 64 -0.94 10.31 -2.45
CA PRO A 64 -2.23 10.60 -3.06
C PRO A 64 -2.64 9.57 -4.12
N LEU A 65 -3.94 9.32 -4.19
CA LEU A 65 -4.59 8.61 -5.29
C LEU A 65 -5.97 9.22 -5.53
N SER A 66 -6.49 9.12 -6.77
CA SER A 66 -7.85 9.54 -7.06
C SER A 66 -8.60 8.51 -7.91
N LEU A 67 -9.91 8.45 -7.67
CA LEU A 67 -10.86 7.68 -8.46
C LEU A 67 -11.72 8.66 -9.25
N ARG A 68 -11.81 8.47 -10.55
CA ARG A 68 -12.72 9.21 -11.41
C ARG A 68 -13.70 8.24 -12.07
N PHE A 69 -14.97 8.59 -12.04
CA PHE A 69 -16.01 7.80 -12.70
C PHE A 69 -17.20 8.66 -13.11
N ILE A 70 -18.01 8.15 -14.03
CA ILE A 70 -19.30 8.74 -14.41
C ILE A 70 -20.38 8.13 -13.53
N HIS A 71 -21.13 8.95 -12.81
CA HIS A 71 -22.23 8.49 -11.98
C HIS A 71 -23.31 7.81 -12.83
N SER A 72 -23.73 6.60 -12.44
CA SER A 72 -24.59 5.75 -13.27
C SER A 72 -25.96 6.36 -13.56
N VAL A 73 -26.53 7.13 -12.64
CA VAL A 73 -27.85 7.76 -12.77
C VAL A 73 -27.73 9.16 -13.36
N GLN A 74 -26.92 10.02 -12.77
CA GLN A 74 -26.83 11.45 -13.17
C GLN A 74 -26.01 11.66 -14.45
N LYS A 75 -25.23 10.68 -14.88
CA LYS A 75 -24.34 10.77 -16.04
C LYS A 75 -23.34 11.94 -15.96
N THR A 76 -22.98 12.34 -14.75
CA THR A 76 -22.03 13.42 -14.47
C THR A 76 -20.75 12.85 -13.86
N PRO A 77 -19.60 13.51 -14.06
CA PRO A 77 -18.34 13.07 -13.50
C PRO A 77 -18.32 13.23 -11.98
N VAL A 78 -17.75 12.22 -11.32
CA VAL A 78 -17.40 12.22 -9.90
C VAL A 78 -15.92 11.92 -9.78
N GLU A 79 -15.26 12.62 -8.88
CA GLU A 79 -13.85 12.38 -8.57
C GLU A 79 -13.68 12.33 -7.05
N GLU A 80 -13.10 11.24 -6.56
CA GLU A 80 -12.81 10.99 -5.15
C GLU A 80 -11.30 11.07 -4.93
N PHE A 81 -10.88 11.88 -3.95
CA PHE A 81 -9.49 12.11 -3.60
C PHE A 81 -9.17 11.40 -2.30
N LEU A 82 -8.28 10.42 -2.39
CA LEU A 82 -7.85 9.62 -1.26
C LEU A 82 -6.35 9.83 -1.00
N ALA A 83 -5.95 9.47 0.19
CA ALA A 83 -4.53 9.37 0.55
C ALA A 83 -4.29 8.12 1.40
N VAL A 84 -3.05 7.63 1.38
CA VAL A 84 -2.62 6.58 2.29
C VAL A 84 -2.65 7.12 3.72
N GLU A 85 -3.27 6.39 4.65
CA GLU A 85 -3.34 6.79 6.07
C GLU A 85 -1.95 6.76 6.75
N GLU A 86 -1.82 7.42 7.90
CA GLU A 86 -0.54 7.52 8.64
C GLU A 86 0.08 6.17 9.01
N GLY A 87 -0.74 5.15 9.27
CA GLY A 87 -0.30 3.79 9.57
C GLY A 87 0.07 2.94 8.36
N CYS A 88 -0.10 3.44 7.13
CA CYS A 88 0.05 2.67 5.88
C CYS A 88 -0.71 1.34 5.87
N ARG A 89 -1.90 1.30 6.50
CA ARG A 89 -2.77 0.11 6.58
C ARG A 89 -4.01 0.22 5.70
N GLY A 90 -4.29 1.42 5.18
CA GLY A 90 -5.47 1.71 4.39
C GLY A 90 -5.43 3.11 3.79
N PHE A 91 -6.58 3.55 3.38
CA PHE A 91 -6.78 4.81 2.66
C PHE A 91 -7.78 5.68 3.42
N VAL A 92 -7.61 6.99 3.32
CA VAL A 92 -8.58 7.96 3.82
C VAL A 92 -9.12 8.76 2.63
N LEU A 93 -10.45 8.80 2.48
CA LEU A 93 -11.13 9.69 1.56
C LEU A 93 -11.13 11.10 2.15
N ASN A 94 -10.47 12.04 1.48
CA ASN A 94 -10.31 13.41 1.94
C ASN A 94 -11.30 14.37 1.30
N ALA A 95 -11.65 14.13 0.03
CA ALA A 95 -12.58 14.99 -0.69
C ALA A 95 -13.30 14.25 -1.81
N THR A 96 -14.50 14.71 -2.14
CA THR A 96 -15.26 14.28 -3.31
C THR A 96 -15.69 15.51 -4.11
N LYS A 97 -15.48 15.46 -5.43
CA LYS A 97 -15.89 16.48 -6.39
C LYS A 97 -16.91 15.90 -7.34
N TYR A 98 -18.01 16.60 -7.55
CA TYR A 98 -19.10 16.16 -8.44
C TYR A 98 -19.84 17.33 -9.05
N GLN A 99 -20.55 17.10 -10.17
CA GLN A 99 -21.28 18.16 -10.91
C GLN A 99 -22.76 18.25 -10.57
N SER A 100 -23.36 17.20 -10.02
CA SER A 100 -24.80 17.16 -9.76
C SER A 100 -25.11 16.45 -8.46
N PHE A 101 -26.12 16.91 -7.75
CA PHE A 101 -26.66 16.21 -6.59
C PHE A 101 -27.38 14.94 -7.04
N GLY A 102 -26.69 13.80 -6.99
CA GLY A 102 -27.24 12.50 -7.34
C GLY A 102 -27.62 11.67 -6.12
N VAL A 103 -28.47 10.70 -6.33
CA VAL A 103 -28.79 9.69 -5.33
C VAL A 103 -27.51 8.90 -5.00
N GLY A 104 -27.12 8.89 -3.71
CA GLY A 104 -25.94 8.15 -3.24
C GLY A 104 -24.63 8.94 -3.22
N LEU A 105 -24.64 10.22 -3.62
CA LEU A 105 -23.49 11.10 -3.39
C LEU A 105 -23.56 11.69 -1.97
N PRO A 106 -22.41 11.88 -1.31
CA PRO A 106 -22.39 12.44 0.04
C PRO A 106 -22.93 13.86 0.01
N PHE A 107 -24.03 14.08 0.72
CA PHE A 107 -24.69 15.37 0.85
C PHE A 107 -24.69 15.86 2.30
N ASP A 108 -24.26 15.03 3.22
CA ASP A 108 -24.35 15.32 4.63
C ASP A 108 -23.21 16.26 5.06
N ARG A 109 -23.60 17.44 5.55
CA ARG A 109 -22.65 18.40 6.15
C ARG A 109 -21.93 17.88 7.38
N THR A 110 -22.38 16.77 7.92
CA THR A 110 -21.69 16.10 9.04
C THR A 110 -20.44 15.34 8.57
N GLU A 111 -20.30 15.06 7.26
CA GLU A 111 -19.17 14.33 6.69
C GLU A 111 -18.04 15.24 6.17
N GLY A 112 -18.19 16.59 6.20
CA GLY A 112 -17.16 17.51 5.73
C GLY A 112 -17.68 18.91 5.39
N GLU A 113 -16.79 19.75 4.84
CA GLU A 113 -17.13 21.10 4.38
C GLU A 113 -17.62 21.05 2.94
N PHE A 114 -18.84 21.51 2.74
CA PHE A 114 -19.46 21.63 1.43
C PHE A 114 -19.18 22.99 0.81
N GLN A 115 -18.65 23.00 -0.42
CA GLN A 115 -18.34 24.21 -1.19
C GLN A 115 -18.81 24.04 -2.63
N GLN A 116 -19.34 25.11 -3.23
CA GLN A 116 -19.64 25.16 -4.65
C GLN A 116 -18.58 26.02 -5.36
N GLU A 117 -17.96 25.47 -6.39
CA GLU A 117 -16.96 26.14 -7.22
C GLU A 117 -17.38 26.02 -8.71
N GLY A 118 -18.01 27.07 -9.23
CA GLY A 118 -18.59 27.03 -10.58
C GLY A 118 -19.68 25.98 -10.70
N ASP A 119 -19.52 25.09 -11.68
CA ASP A 119 -20.45 23.98 -11.94
C ASP A 119 -20.18 22.73 -11.10
N TYR A 120 -19.19 22.80 -10.19
CA TYR A 120 -18.79 21.67 -9.36
C TYR A 120 -19.13 21.91 -7.89
N TYR A 121 -19.45 20.82 -7.23
CA TYR A 121 -19.60 20.72 -5.79
C TYR A 121 -18.44 19.96 -5.20
N TRP A 122 -17.91 20.44 -4.11
CA TRP A 122 -16.86 19.82 -3.34
C TRP A 122 -17.36 19.48 -1.95
N LEU A 123 -17.07 18.29 -1.49
CA LEU A 123 -17.13 17.91 -0.09
C LEU A 123 -15.71 17.61 0.38
N ARG A 124 -15.15 18.52 1.18
CA ARG A 124 -13.76 18.44 1.67
C ARG A 124 -13.73 18.11 3.15
N GLY A 125 -12.57 17.60 3.62
CA GLY A 125 -12.39 17.25 5.03
C GLY A 125 -13.07 15.96 5.44
N GLN A 126 -13.49 15.14 4.48
CA GLN A 126 -13.96 13.79 4.76
C GLN A 126 -12.83 12.99 5.40
N GLN A 127 -13.16 12.14 6.38
CA GLN A 127 -12.19 11.29 7.08
C GLN A 127 -12.65 9.84 7.06
N ARG A 128 -13.22 9.43 5.92
CA ARG A 128 -13.72 8.06 5.77
C ARG A 128 -12.56 7.11 5.45
N ALA A 129 -12.30 6.19 6.36
CA ALA A 129 -11.22 5.21 6.24
C ALA A 129 -11.67 3.96 5.50
N TYR A 130 -10.76 3.40 4.70
CA TYR A 130 -10.91 2.15 3.97
C TYR A 130 -9.64 1.31 4.14
N GLU A 131 -9.76 0.08 4.58
CA GLU A 131 -8.61 -0.84 4.64
C GLU A 131 -8.15 -1.25 3.23
N ARG A 132 -9.12 -1.39 2.32
CA ARG A 132 -8.94 -1.79 0.93
C ARG A 132 -10.02 -1.18 0.07
N LEU A 133 -9.72 -0.89 -1.18
CA LEU A 133 -10.72 -0.46 -2.15
C LEU A 133 -11.05 -1.63 -3.08
N ASP A 134 -12.28 -2.11 -3.02
CA ASP A 134 -12.83 -3.10 -3.95
C ASP A 134 -13.83 -2.41 -4.85
N LEU A 135 -13.44 -2.19 -6.10
CA LEU A 135 -14.21 -1.49 -7.10
C LEU A 135 -14.65 -2.47 -8.20
N ARG A 136 -15.67 -2.09 -8.95
CA ARG A 136 -16.06 -2.84 -10.14
C ARG A 136 -16.20 -1.91 -11.32
N THR A 137 -15.64 -2.34 -12.46
CA THR A 137 -15.91 -1.68 -13.74
C THR A 137 -17.40 -1.78 -14.06
N GLY A 138 -17.97 -0.72 -14.61
CA GLY A 138 -19.39 -0.67 -14.94
C GLY A 138 -19.63 -0.15 -16.35
N VAL A 139 -20.77 -0.48 -16.94
CA VAL A 139 -21.18 0.06 -18.23
C VAL A 139 -21.34 1.58 -18.14
N GLY A 140 -20.59 2.33 -18.94
CA GLY A 140 -20.68 3.80 -19.00
C GLY A 140 -20.20 4.53 -17.75
N THR A 141 -19.50 3.85 -16.83
CA THR A 141 -18.95 4.49 -15.62
C THR A 141 -17.58 5.09 -15.84
N GLU A 142 -16.89 4.74 -16.91
CA GLU A 142 -15.54 5.24 -17.25
C GLU A 142 -14.55 5.24 -16.08
N LEU A 143 -14.59 4.18 -15.27
CA LEU A 143 -13.78 4.07 -14.06
C LEU A 143 -12.29 4.22 -14.37
N THR A 144 -11.69 5.26 -13.81
CA THR A 144 -10.28 5.58 -13.95
C THR A 144 -9.65 5.74 -12.57
N LEU A 145 -8.52 5.09 -12.34
CA LEU A 145 -7.72 5.25 -11.13
C LEU A 145 -6.44 6.01 -11.46
N ASN A 146 -6.13 7.04 -10.69
CA ASN A 146 -4.86 7.76 -10.79
C ASN A 146 -4.03 7.46 -9.54
N VAL A 147 -2.82 6.95 -9.75
CA VAL A 147 -1.89 6.58 -8.67
C VAL A 147 -0.44 6.73 -9.13
N GLY A 148 0.42 7.33 -8.30
CA GLY A 148 1.83 7.48 -8.60
C GLY A 148 2.12 8.25 -9.90
N GLY A 149 1.30 9.24 -10.22
CA GLY A 149 1.42 10.03 -11.46
C GLY A 149 1.02 9.27 -12.73
N ARG A 150 0.46 8.06 -12.61
CA ARG A 150 -0.06 7.24 -13.72
C ARG A 150 -1.57 7.20 -13.68
N SER A 151 -2.20 7.22 -14.85
CA SER A 151 -3.65 7.06 -15.03
C SER A 151 -3.95 5.68 -15.61
N PHE A 152 -4.90 4.99 -14.99
CA PHE A 152 -5.37 3.67 -15.39
C PHE A 152 -6.85 3.75 -15.78
N PRO A 153 -7.19 3.96 -17.06
CA PRO A 153 -8.56 3.92 -17.55
C PRO A 153 -9.05 2.47 -17.63
N LEU A 154 -9.56 1.96 -16.52
CA LEU A 154 -9.89 0.54 -16.34
C LEU A 154 -11.05 0.10 -17.23
N TYR A 155 -11.94 1.01 -17.59
CA TYR A 155 -13.08 0.77 -18.48
C TYR A 155 -12.68 0.45 -19.94
N GLU A 156 -11.50 0.92 -20.37
CA GLU A 156 -11.00 0.64 -21.74
C GLU A 156 -10.44 -0.78 -21.86
N ARG A 157 -9.91 -1.31 -20.76
CA ARG A 157 -9.15 -2.56 -20.76
C ARG A 157 -9.94 -3.75 -20.23
N TYR A 158 -10.90 -3.50 -19.33
CA TYR A 158 -11.62 -4.55 -18.62
C TYR A 158 -13.11 -4.51 -18.87
N ALA A 159 -13.70 -5.70 -19.05
CA ALA A 159 -15.14 -5.85 -19.21
C ALA A 159 -15.92 -5.34 -17.97
N PRO A 160 -17.15 -4.87 -18.15
CA PRO A 160 -18.02 -4.51 -17.04
C PRO A 160 -18.18 -5.66 -16.02
N GLY A 161 -18.15 -5.31 -14.73
CA GLY A 161 -18.21 -6.26 -13.62
C GLY A 161 -16.84 -6.78 -13.16
N THR A 162 -15.76 -6.45 -13.86
CA THR A 162 -14.40 -6.85 -13.43
C THR A 162 -14.06 -6.23 -12.08
N LEU A 163 -13.61 -7.08 -11.15
CA LEU A 163 -13.13 -6.62 -9.85
C LEU A 163 -11.79 -5.91 -9.99
N VAL A 164 -11.71 -4.75 -9.39
CA VAL A 164 -10.51 -3.93 -9.25
C VAL A 164 -10.22 -3.77 -7.77
N THR A 165 -9.05 -4.17 -7.33
CA THR A 165 -8.63 -4.11 -5.93
C THR A 165 -7.43 -3.18 -5.80
N VAL A 166 -7.50 -2.24 -4.85
CA VAL A 166 -6.37 -1.40 -4.43
C VAL A 166 -6.12 -1.69 -2.96
N GLU A 167 -4.92 -2.14 -2.64
CA GLU A 167 -4.57 -2.53 -1.28
C GLU A 167 -3.13 -2.17 -0.92
N LEU A 168 -2.86 -2.05 0.37
CA LEU A 168 -1.52 -1.82 0.91
C LEU A 168 -0.98 -3.11 1.50
N MET A 169 0.28 -3.40 1.21
CA MET A 169 0.96 -4.58 1.75
C MET A 169 2.47 -4.39 1.77
N PRO A 170 3.22 -5.21 2.53
CA PRO A 170 4.68 -5.21 2.46
C PRO A 170 5.17 -5.60 1.05
N LEU A 171 6.28 -5.01 0.61
CA LEU A 171 6.86 -5.24 -0.72
C LEU A 171 7.03 -6.72 -1.05
N TRP A 172 7.55 -7.52 -0.11
CA TRP A 172 7.75 -8.96 -0.33
C TRP A 172 6.45 -9.67 -0.72
N LYS A 173 5.33 -9.29 -0.07
CA LYS A 173 4.01 -9.86 -0.36
C LYS A 173 3.54 -9.44 -1.76
N GLY A 174 3.68 -8.15 -2.09
CA GLY A 174 3.34 -7.62 -3.41
C GLY A 174 4.16 -8.24 -4.55
N LEU A 175 5.39 -8.67 -4.30
CA LEU A 175 6.24 -9.35 -5.28
C LEU A 175 5.81 -10.81 -5.52
N VAL A 176 5.43 -11.53 -4.46
CA VAL A 176 5.09 -12.97 -4.53
C VAL A 176 3.67 -13.22 -5.04
N MET A 177 2.73 -12.32 -4.76
CA MET A 177 1.34 -12.47 -5.19
C MET A 177 1.21 -12.17 -6.69
N HIS A 178 1.48 -13.16 -7.53
CA HIS A 178 1.36 -13.12 -8.99
C HIS A 178 0.03 -13.70 -9.53
N GLU A 179 -0.85 -14.19 -8.62
CA GLU A 179 -2.13 -14.78 -9.01
C GLU A 179 -3.32 -13.88 -8.64
#